data_a17d5acd7caa3827d249bca83122755b
#
_entry.id   a17d5acd7caa3827d249bca83122755b
#
_cell.length_a   1.000
_cell.length_b   1.000
_cell.length_c   1.000
_cell.angle_alpha   90.00
_cell.angle_beta   90.00
_cell.angle_gamma   90.00
#
_symmetry.space_group_name_H-M   'P 1'
#
loop_
_entity.id
_entity.type
_entity.pdbx_description
1 polymer ?
#
loop_
_entity_poly.entity_id
_entity_poly.type
_entity_poly.pdbx_seq_one_letter_code
_entity_poly.pdbx_strand_id
1 'polypeptide(L)'
;MNNLIIDAANEKIYLMLIKNENIYSISHENSKTNYEKLTILIKDFIKTYNLMIGEISKLYVNCGPGSFAGVRNSLSVVKAISVAKKIDYYCFNFDDFGILENKKYENVPILC
;
A
#
# COMPACT_ATOMS: atom_id res chain seq x y z
N MET A 1 -11.88 2.66 -10.94
CA MET A 1 -11.14 3.22 -9.80
C MET A 1 -10.00 2.29 -9.44
N ASN A 2 -8.83 2.84 -9.22
CA ASN A 2 -7.61 2.07 -8.94
C ASN A 2 -7.11 2.41 -7.54
N ASN A 3 -7.25 1.49 -6.61
CA ASN A 3 -6.80 1.70 -5.24
C ASN A 3 -5.57 0.84 -4.97
N LEU A 4 -4.55 1.45 -4.39
CA LEU A 4 -3.31 0.80 -4.04
C LEU A 4 -3.17 0.73 -2.53
N ILE A 5 -2.85 -0.44 -2.02
CA ILE A 5 -2.69 -0.69 -0.58
C ILE A 5 -1.27 -1.14 -0.33
N ILE A 6 -0.62 -0.52 0.64
CA ILE A 6 0.77 -0.80 1.01
C ILE A 6 0.80 -1.21 2.47
N ASP A 7 1.26 -2.41 2.74
CA ASP A 7 1.36 -2.95 4.08
C ASP A 7 2.77 -3.49 4.32
N ALA A 8 3.58 -2.72 5.01
CA ALA A 8 4.96 -3.10 5.36
C ALA A 8 5.14 -3.21 6.87
N ALA A 9 4.07 -3.45 7.61
CA ALA A 9 4.12 -3.50 9.07
C ALA A 9 4.57 -4.87 9.62
N ASN A 10 4.57 -5.90 8.81
CA ASN A 10 4.87 -7.28 9.24
C ASN A 10 6.15 -7.80 8.57
N GLU A 11 6.30 -9.12 8.54
CA GLU A 11 7.51 -9.75 8.01
C GLU A 11 7.74 -9.52 6.53
N LYS A 12 6.67 -9.21 5.80
CA LYS A 12 6.76 -8.96 4.36
C LYS A 12 6.14 -7.62 4.02
N ILE A 13 6.58 -7.08 2.90
CA ILE A 13 5.96 -5.91 2.31
C ILE A 13 4.90 -6.43 1.34
N TYR A 14 3.65 -6.10 1.60
CA TYR A 14 2.54 -6.46 0.72
C TYR A 14 2.10 -5.24 -0.07
N LEU A 15 1.98 -5.42 -1.36
CA LEU A 15 1.39 -4.43 -2.26
C LEU A 15 0.13 -5.05 -2.85
N MET A 16 -0.97 -4.33 -2.78
CA MET A 16 -2.24 -4.82 -3.29
C MET A 16 -2.88 -3.74 -4.18
N LEU A 17 -3.40 -4.17 -5.30
CA LEU A 17 -4.08 -3.28 -6.25
C LEU A 17 -5.51 -3.76 -6.45
N ILE A 18 -6.45 -2.86 -6.26
CA ILE A 18 -7.85 -3.12 -6.57
C ILE A 18 -8.17 -2.32 -7.84
N LYS A 19 -8.41 -3.05 -8.92
CA LYS A 19 -8.66 -2.46 -10.23
C LYS A 19 -9.86 -3.14 -10.87
N ASN A 20 -10.91 -2.39 -11.17
CA ASN A 20 -12.11 -2.91 -11.84
C ASN A 20 -12.66 -4.17 -11.15
N GLU A 21 -12.78 -4.12 -9.83
CA GLU A 21 -13.30 -5.23 -9.01
C GLU A 21 -12.35 -6.43 -8.91
N ASN A 22 -11.20 -6.38 -9.56
CA ASN A 22 -10.18 -7.42 -9.43
C ASN A 22 -9.15 -7.00 -8.40
N ILE A 23 -8.63 -7.98 -7.67
CA ILE A 23 -7.62 -7.77 -6.64
C ILE A 23 -6.35 -8.47 -7.06
N TYR A 24 -5.27 -7.73 -7.11
CA TYR A 24 -3.93 -8.25 -7.42
C TYR A 24 -3.01 -7.97 -6.26
N SER A 25 -2.08 -8.86 -5.99
CA SER A 25 -1.14 -8.64 -4.89
C SER A 25 0.23 -9.23 -5.20
N ILE A 26 1.23 -8.68 -4.52
CA ILE A 26 2.60 -9.20 -4.57
C ILE A 26 3.21 -8.96 -3.18
N SER A 27 4.19 -9.77 -2.81
CA SER A 27 4.91 -9.57 -1.56
C SER A 27 6.41 -9.58 -1.80
N HIS A 28 7.12 -8.85 -0.95
CA HIS A 28 8.57 -8.79 -0.93
C HIS A 28 9.03 -8.94 0.51
N GLU A 29 10.27 -9.36 0.69
CA GLU A 29 10.82 -9.43 2.04
C GLU A 29 10.91 -8.02 2.64
N ASN A 30 10.64 -7.93 3.93
CA ASN A 30 10.72 -6.68 4.66
C ASN A 30 12.18 -6.46 5.07
N SER A 31 12.97 -5.92 4.16
CA SER A 31 14.41 -5.72 4.32
C SER A 31 14.79 -4.28 4.02
N LYS A 32 15.95 -3.87 4.52
CA LYS A 32 16.46 -2.52 4.25
C LYS A 32 16.57 -2.25 2.76
N THR A 33 17.06 -3.22 1.99
CA THR A 33 17.17 -3.09 0.53
C THR A 33 15.83 -2.80 -0.12
N ASN A 34 14.79 -3.53 0.30
CA ASN A 34 13.45 -3.33 -0.25
C ASN A 34 12.82 -2.04 0.21
N TYR A 35 13.11 -1.58 1.44
CA TYR A 35 12.65 -0.26 1.87
C TYR A 35 13.22 0.85 0.98
N GLU A 36 14.51 0.76 0.67
CA GLU A 36 15.19 1.80 -0.10
C GLU A 36 14.66 1.90 -1.53
N LYS A 37 14.11 0.81 -2.06
CA LYS A 37 13.56 0.80 -3.41
C LYS A 37 12.05 0.62 -3.44
N LEU A 38 11.36 0.96 -2.36
CA LEU A 38 9.92 0.76 -2.28
C LEU A 38 9.15 1.47 -3.40
N THR A 39 9.56 2.68 -3.76
CA THR A 39 8.92 3.39 -4.87
C THR A 39 9.05 2.61 -6.19
N ILE A 40 10.21 2.02 -6.42
CA ILE A 40 10.44 1.21 -7.63
C ILE A 40 9.57 -0.05 -7.59
N LEU A 41 9.49 -0.71 -6.43
CA LEU A 41 8.65 -1.89 -6.27
C LEU A 41 7.19 -1.57 -6.56
N ILE A 42 6.72 -0.43 -6.09
CA ILE A 42 5.35 0.02 -6.34
C ILE A 42 5.13 0.25 -7.83
N LYS A 43 6.03 1.01 -8.46
CA LYS A 43 5.91 1.31 -9.88
C LYS A 43 5.91 0.06 -10.74
N ASP A 44 6.81 -0.87 -10.45
CA ASP A 44 6.90 -2.12 -11.19
C ASP A 44 5.64 -2.97 -11.03
N PHE A 45 5.11 -3.00 -9.81
CA PHE A 45 3.90 -3.76 -9.52
C PHE A 45 2.70 -3.24 -10.33
N ILE A 46 2.43 -1.94 -10.26
CA ILE A 46 1.27 -1.39 -10.98
C ILE A 46 1.47 -1.39 -12.49
N LYS A 47 2.72 -1.29 -12.95
CA LYS A 47 3.04 -1.37 -14.37
C LYS A 47 2.65 -2.72 -14.95
N THR A 48 2.76 -3.79 -14.17
CA THR A 48 2.32 -5.13 -14.57
C THR A 48 0.86 -5.13 -15.01
N TYR A 49 0.06 -4.22 -14.47
CA TYR A 49 -1.36 -4.08 -14.77
C TYR A 49 -1.65 -2.86 -15.63
N ASN A 50 -0.64 -2.39 -16.36
CA ASN A 50 -0.75 -1.28 -17.30
C ASN A 50 -1.15 0.05 -16.66
N LEU A 51 -0.65 0.30 -15.44
CA LEU A 51 -0.93 1.54 -14.73
C LEU A 51 0.33 2.34 -14.47
N MET A 52 0.18 3.65 -14.45
CA MET A 52 1.19 4.58 -13.96
C MET A 52 0.75 5.12 -12.61
N ILE A 53 1.69 5.64 -11.83
CA ILE A 53 1.40 6.15 -10.48
C ILE A 53 0.26 7.18 -10.50
N GLY A 54 0.26 8.07 -11.48
CA GLY A 54 -0.76 9.11 -11.57
C GLY A 54 -2.18 8.59 -11.82
N GLU A 55 -2.32 7.32 -12.20
CA GLU A 55 -3.62 6.71 -12.44
C GLU A 55 -4.21 6.04 -11.21
N ILE A 56 -3.48 6.04 -10.09
CA ILE A 56 -3.98 5.53 -8.82
C ILE A 56 -4.98 6.55 -8.25
N SER A 57 -6.15 6.07 -7.87
CA SER A 57 -7.22 6.92 -7.34
C SER A 57 -7.01 7.25 -5.87
N LYS A 58 -6.66 6.24 -5.07
CA LYS A 58 -6.43 6.41 -3.64
C LYS A 58 -5.33 5.47 -3.18
N LEU A 59 -4.60 5.91 -2.15
CA LEU A 59 -3.54 5.15 -1.52
C LEU A 59 -3.96 4.78 -0.11
N TYR A 60 -3.68 3.55 0.30
CA TYR A 60 -3.92 3.09 1.66
C TYR A 60 -2.61 2.53 2.20
N VAL A 61 -2.24 2.93 3.41
CA VAL A 61 -0.99 2.50 4.02
C VAL A 61 -1.22 2.03 5.45
N ASN A 62 -0.61 0.90 5.80
CA ASN A 62 -0.66 0.40 7.16
C ASN A 62 0.29 1.23 8.04
N CYS A 63 -0.27 1.89 9.06
CA CYS A 63 0.47 2.75 9.97
C CYS A 63 0.90 2.04 11.26
N GLY A 64 0.79 0.73 11.30
CA GLY A 64 1.23 -0.05 12.45
C GLY A 64 0.09 -0.40 13.39
N PRO A 65 0.40 -0.93 14.56
CA PRO A 65 1.75 -1.23 15.04
C PRO A 65 2.41 -2.38 14.25
N GLY A 66 3.74 -2.40 14.26
CA GLY A 66 4.49 -3.43 13.56
C GLY A 66 5.93 -2.98 13.32
N SER A 67 6.55 -3.47 12.25
CA SER A 67 7.90 -3.10 11.89
C SER A 67 8.04 -1.59 11.81
N PHE A 68 8.84 -1.01 12.70
CA PHE A 68 9.03 0.45 12.75
C PHE A 68 9.58 0.97 11.43
N ALA A 69 10.62 0.31 10.91
CA ALA A 69 11.23 0.70 9.65
C ALA A 69 10.25 0.57 8.47
N GLY A 70 9.51 -0.53 8.42
CA GLY A 70 8.54 -0.76 7.35
C GLY A 70 7.42 0.27 7.33
N VAL A 71 6.83 0.53 8.49
CA VAL A 71 5.76 1.51 8.63
C VAL A 71 6.26 2.90 8.25
N ARG A 72 7.42 3.29 8.79
CA ARG A 72 8.00 4.61 8.55
C ARG A 72 8.32 4.83 7.08
N ASN A 73 8.95 3.85 6.44
CA ASN A 73 9.32 3.97 5.03
C ASN A 73 8.10 3.99 4.12
N SER A 74 7.15 3.10 4.35
CA SER A 74 5.95 3.06 3.52
C SER A 74 5.13 4.35 3.65
N LEU A 75 5.02 4.89 4.86
CA LEU A 75 4.31 6.14 5.08
C LEU A 75 5.01 7.31 4.37
N SER A 76 6.35 7.36 4.44
CA SER A 76 7.12 8.39 3.73
C SER A 76 6.92 8.33 2.23
N VAL A 77 6.95 7.14 1.66
CA VAL A 77 6.75 6.95 0.22
C VAL A 77 5.33 7.37 -0.18
N VAL A 78 4.34 6.94 0.58
CA VAL A 78 2.94 7.27 0.30
C VAL A 78 2.71 8.77 0.36
N LYS A 79 3.26 9.44 1.37
CA LYS A 79 3.14 10.89 1.48
C LYS A 79 3.77 11.60 0.29
N ALA A 80 4.94 11.15 -0.13
CA ALA A 80 5.62 11.74 -1.27
C ALA A 80 4.81 11.58 -2.55
N ILE A 81 4.26 10.40 -2.79
CA ILE A 81 3.41 10.14 -3.96
C ILE A 81 2.14 11.00 -3.89
N SER A 82 1.52 11.07 -2.72
CA SER A 82 0.31 11.86 -2.51
C SER A 82 0.52 13.31 -2.89
N VAL A 83 1.61 13.90 -2.43
CA VAL A 83 1.93 15.30 -2.74
C VAL A 83 2.27 15.48 -4.21
N ALA A 84 3.12 14.62 -4.76
CA ALA A 84 3.61 14.75 -6.14
C ALA A 84 2.50 14.54 -7.18
N LYS A 85 1.59 13.63 -6.92
CA LYS A 85 0.54 13.24 -7.88
C LYS A 85 -0.85 13.73 -7.49
N LYS A 86 -0.97 14.42 -6.37
CA LYS A 86 -2.25 14.94 -5.86
C LYS A 86 -3.28 13.82 -5.67
N ILE A 87 -2.84 12.75 -5.04
CA ILE A 87 -3.67 11.58 -4.74
C ILE A 87 -3.89 11.53 -3.23
N ASP A 88 -5.13 11.38 -2.79
CA ASP A 88 -5.42 11.25 -1.36
C ASP A 88 -4.88 9.92 -0.84
N TYR A 89 -4.38 9.94 0.41
CA TYR A 89 -3.97 8.73 1.06
C TYR A 89 -4.66 8.59 2.42
N TYR A 90 -4.77 7.36 2.87
CA TYR A 90 -5.45 7.01 4.11
C TYR A 90 -4.59 6.03 4.89
N CYS A 91 -4.51 6.24 6.21
CA CYS A 91 -3.81 5.33 7.10
C CYS A 91 -4.82 4.34 7.69
N PHE A 92 -4.40 3.10 7.83
CA PHE A 92 -5.13 2.13 8.64
C PHE A 92 -4.13 1.47 9.59
N ASN A 93 -4.61 0.95 10.71
CA ASN A 93 -3.72 0.32 11.68
C ASN A 93 -4.06 -1.17 11.84
N PHE A 94 -3.26 -1.85 12.64
CA PHE A 94 -3.45 -3.28 12.84
C PHE A 94 -4.86 -3.63 13.33
N ASP A 95 -5.42 -2.82 14.21
CA ASP A 95 -6.76 -3.08 14.74
C ASP A 95 -7.81 -2.97 13.64
N ASP A 96 -7.71 -1.96 12.78
CA ASP A 96 -8.60 -1.81 11.64
C ASP A 96 -8.45 -2.99 10.70
N PHE A 97 -7.23 -3.41 10.43
CA PHE A 97 -6.94 -4.55 9.58
C PHE A 97 -7.51 -5.83 10.19
N GLY A 98 -7.33 -6.02 11.50
CA GLY A 98 -7.86 -7.18 12.21
C GLY A 98 -9.37 -7.29 12.10
N ILE A 99 -10.07 -6.16 12.18
CA ILE A 99 -11.51 -6.14 12.00
C ILE A 99 -11.91 -6.56 10.60
N LEU A 100 -11.08 -6.22 9.63
CA LEU A 100 -11.36 -6.48 8.22
C LEU A 100 -10.74 -7.77 7.68
N GLU A 101 -10.01 -8.54 8.50
CA GLU A 101 -9.25 -9.68 8.00
C GLU A 101 -10.10 -10.70 7.25
N ASN A 102 -11.35 -10.88 7.65
CA ASN A 102 -12.26 -11.80 6.98
C ASN A 102 -12.75 -11.30 5.64
N LYS A 103 -12.64 -10.01 5.42
CA LYS A 103 -13.07 -9.34 4.20
C LYS A 103 -11.89 -8.81 3.40
N LYS A 104 -10.70 -9.09 3.89
CA LYS A 104 -9.44 -8.68 3.30
C LYS A 104 -9.37 -7.16 3.11
N TYR A 105 -8.46 -6.73 2.27
CA TYR A 105 -8.22 -5.31 2.04
C TYR A 105 -9.32 -4.61 1.26
N GLU A 106 -10.21 -5.34 0.64
CA GLU A 106 -11.28 -4.74 -0.16
C GLU A 106 -12.19 -3.82 0.65
N ASN A 107 -12.19 -3.96 1.97
CA ASN A 107 -12.99 -3.13 2.86
C ASN A 107 -12.21 -1.98 3.50
N VAL A 108 -10.93 -1.86 3.23
CA VAL A 108 -10.11 -0.79 3.78
C VAL A 108 -10.66 0.60 3.46
N PRO A 109 -11.11 0.87 2.23
CA PRO A 109 -11.65 2.19 1.89
C PRO A 109 -12.85 2.61 2.74
N ILE A 110 -13.56 1.66 3.32
CA ILE A 110 -14.74 1.94 4.12
C ILE A 110 -14.35 2.43 5.51
N LEU A 111 -13.22 1.96 6.03
CA LEU A 111 -12.75 2.33 7.36
C LEU A 111 -12.04 3.68 7.38
N CYS A 112 -11.47 4.04 6.27
CA CYS A 112 -10.73 5.28 6.15
C CYS A 112 -11.61 6.41 5.67
#